data_8ae851acba98d5dc4a966ba8956ded63
#
_entry.id   8ae851acba98d5dc4a966ba8956ded63
#
_cell.length_a   1.000
_cell.length_b   1.000
_cell.length_c   1.000
_cell.angle_alpha   90.00
_cell.angle_beta   90.00
_cell.angle_gamma   90.00
#
_symmetry.space_group_name_H-M   'P 1'
#
loop_
_entity.id
_entity.type
_entity.pdbx_description
1 polymer ?
#
loop_
_entity_poly.entity_id
_entity_poly.type
_entity_poly.pdbx_seq_one_letter_code
_entity_poly.pdbx_strand_id
1 'polypeptide(L)'
;MKERDYKNFDHVNLTVKKENVEEVSQAYSEFLWQEVYRREDRRFNDVLNLCFKREHKVKNKDKLQLYQVHYESLINERAGLIENKHNKAGAMISNVAILGALALFLGIMLLVFGKSLPYLICGGVLLFITAILLPFFIVKCRNLFRKENRVFEQNFNENKKKITELLSKVKLLTEVENEQ
;
A
#
# COMPACT_ATOMS: atom_id res chain seq x y z
N MET A 1 -23.18 7.99 -26.60
CA MET A 1 -23.79 6.94 -25.75
C MET A 1 -25.29 7.24 -25.75
N LYS A 2 -26.12 6.30 -26.26
CA LYS A 2 -27.55 6.56 -26.40
C LYS A 2 -28.27 6.44 -25.06
N GLU A 3 -29.18 7.34 -24.76
CA GLU A 3 -29.97 7.42 -23.51
C GLU A 3 -30.71 6.10 -23.11
N ARG A 4 -30.86 5.16 -24.04
CA ARG A 4 -31.45 3.82 -23.81
C ARG A 4 -30.55 2.87 -23.05
N ASP A 5 -29.20 3.05 -23.07
CA ASP A 5 -28.25 2.14 -22.42
C ASP A 5 -28.28 2.26 -20.89
N TYR A 6 -28.60 3.45 -20.36
CA TYR A 6 -28.69 3.67 -18.91
C TYR A 6 -29.91 2.99 -18.26
N LYS A 7 -30.94 2.63 -19.01
CA LYS A 7 -32.14 1.99 -18.45
C LYS A 7 -31.97 0.49 -18.14
N ASN A 8 -31.00 -0.16 -18.79
CA ASN A 8 -30.84 -1.62 -18.73
C ASN A 8 -29.52 -2.05 -18.08
N PHE A 9 -28.57 -1.14 -17.84
CA PHE A 9 -27.25 -1.44 -17.35
C PHE A 9 -26.87 -0.55 -16.16
N ASP A 10 -26.27 -1.19 -15.14
CA ASP A 10 -25.52 -0.49 -14.10
C ASP A 10 -24.15 -0.10 -14.68
N HIS A 11 -23.61 1.04 -14.27
CA HIS A 11 -22.28 1.51 -14.68
C HIS A 11 -21.44 1.81 -13.46
N VAL A 12 -20.15 1.45 -13.51
CA VAL A 12 -19.16 1.81 -12.48
C VAL A 12 -17.90 2.33 -13.15
N ASN A 13 -17.33 3.40 -12.61
CA ASN A 13 -16.05 3.95 -13.03
C ASN A 13 -15.05 3.76 -11.90
N LEU A 14 -13.90 3.20 -12.22
CA LEU A 14 -12.81 2.94 -11.29
C LEU A 14 -11.55 3.63 -11.77
N THR A 15 -10.82 4.18 -10.81
CA THR A 15 -9.49 4.74 -11.03
C THR A 15 -8.46 3.79 -10.43
N VAL A 16 -7.64 3.16 -11.27
CA VAL A 16 -6.76 2.06 -10.90
C VAL A 16 -5.33 2.32 -11.38
N LYS A 17 -4.33 1.97 -10.59
CA LYS A 17 -2.93 2.01 -11.05
C LYS A 17 -2.71 1.01 -12.20
N LYS A 18 -1.89 1.40 -13.18
CA LYS A 18 -1.59 0.56 -14.37
C LYS A 18 -1.16 -0.87 -14.02
N GLU A 19 -0.38 -1.02 -12.95
CA GLU A 19 0.10 -2.32 -12.46
C GLU A 19 -1.01 -3.28 -11.99
N ASN A 20 -2.17 -2.75 -11.55
CA ASN A 20 -3.26 -3.53 -10.97
C ASN A 20 -4.47 -3.68 -11.92
N VAL A 21 -4.39 -3.12 -13.12
CA VAL A 21 -5.53 -3.04 -14.07
C VAL A 21 -6.04 -4.44 -14.45
N GLU A 22 -5.15 -5.35 -14.79
CA GLU A 22 -5.55 -6.70 -15.21
C GLU A 22 -6.18 -7.50 -14.07
N GLU A 23 -5.62 -7.39 -12.84
CA GLU A 23 -6.18 -8.04 -11.66
C GLU A 23 -7.58 -7.52 -11.36
N VAL A 24 -7.77 -6.20 -11.40
CA VAL A 24 -9.07 -5.57 -11.14
C VAL A 24 -10.07 -5.91 -12.24
N SER A 25 -9.66 -5.85 -13.52
CA SER A 25 -10.54 -6.18 -14.65
C SER A 25 -11.01 -7.65 -14.58
N GLN A 26 -10.10 -8.57 -14.28
CA GLN A 26 -10.43 -9.98 -14.10
C GLN A 26 -11.38 -10.18 -12.91
N ALA A 27 -11.11 -9.55 -11.74
CA ALA A 27 -11.98 -9.66 -10.59
C ALA A 27 -13.40 -9.11 -10.87
N TYR A 28 -13.51 -7.96 -11.56
CA TYR A 28 -14.80 -7.40 -11.93
C TYR A 28 -15.57 -8.28 -12.93
N SER A 29 -14.88 -9.00 -13.81
CA SER A 29 -15.53 -9.97 -14.70
C SER A 29 -16.21 -11.12 -13.93
N GLU A 30 -15.63 -11.58 -12.80
CA GLU A 30 -16.26 -12.60 -11.94
C GLU A 30 -17.57 -12.08 -11.30
N PHE A 31 -17.70 -10.77 -11.07
CA PHE A 31 -18.92 -10.12 -10.61
C PHE A 31 -19.89 -9.77 -11.75
N LEU A 32 -19.70 -10.36 -12.95
CA LEU A 32 -20.49 -10.15 -14.16
C LEU A 32 -20.44 -8.72 -14.71
N TRP A 33 -19.37 -7.97 -14.40
CA TRP A 33 -19.10 -6.69 -15.01
C TRP A 33 -18.35 -6.87 -16.33
N GLN A 34 -18.77 -6.15 -17.37
CA GLN A 34 -18.10 -6.10 -18.66
C GLN A 34 -17.36 -4.78 -18.79
N GLU A 35 -16.08 -4.84 -19.12
CA GLU A 35 -15.28 -3.65 -19.38
C GLU A 35 -15.75 -2.99 -20.68
N VAL A 36 -16.03 -1.69 -20.61
CA VAL A 36 -16.52 -0.89 -21.75
C VAL A 36 -15.37 -0.15 -22.41
N TYR A 37 -14.53 0.51 -21.61
CA TYR A 37 -13.35 1.20 -22.07
C TYR A 37 -12.30 1.40 -20.98
N ARG A 38 -11.06 1.60 -21.43
CA ARG A 38 -9.92 2.03 -20.61
C ARG A 38 -9.46 3.38 -21.11
N ARG A 39 -9.20 4.32 -20.21
CA ARG A 39 -8.68 5.63 -20.55
C ARG A 39 -7.60 6.05 -19.58
N GLU A 40 -6.47 6.56 -20.10
CA GLU A 40 -5.43 7.17 -19.27
C GLU A 40 -5.96 8.42 -18.57
N ASP A 41 -5.60 8.58 -17.28
CA ASP A 41 -5.88 9.83 -16.59
C ASP A 41 -4.94 10.92 -17.11
N ARG A 42 -5.50 12.08 -17.43
CA ARG A 42 -4.71 13.20 -17.99
C ARG A 42 -3.75 13.84 -16.99
N ARG A 43 -3.98 13.61 -15.69
CA ARG A 43 -3.22 14.22 -14.60
C ARG A 43 -2.15 13.29 -14.03
N PHE A 44 -2.37 11.98 -14.13
CA PHE A 44 -1.50 10.96 -13.54
C PHE A 44 -1.17 9.88 -14.58
N ASN A 45 0.10 9.82 -14.99
CA ASN A 45 0.55 8.88 -16.03
C ASN A 45 0.55 7.40 -15.61
N ASP A 46 0.47 7.12 -14.31
CA ASP A 46 0.51 5.78 -13.73
C ASP A 46 -0.89 5.20 -13.42
N VAL A 47 -1.95 5.94 -13.78
CA VAL A 47 -3.33 5.61 -13.43
C VAL A 47 -4.20 5.49 -14.67
N LEU A 48 -5.09 4.50 -14.68
CA LEU A 48 -6.11 4.28 -15.69
C LEU A 48 -7.51 4.41 -15.09
N ASN A 49 -8.41 5.02 -15.85
CA ASN A 49 -9.82 5.05 -15.57
C ASN A 49 -10.50 3.93 -16.37
N LEU A 50 -11.07 2.97 -15.65
CA LEU A 50 -11.82 1.85 -16.20
C LEU A 50 -13.31 2.11 -16.06
N CYS A 51 -14.06 1.84 -17.11
CA CYS A 51 -15.51 1.87 -17.07
C CYS A 51 -16.06 0.48 -17.31
N PHE A 52 -16.91 0.03 -16.40
CA PHE A 52 -17.60 -1.25 -16.51
C PHE A 52 -19.09 -1.04 -16.59
N LYS A 53 -19.79 -1.99 -17.23
CA LYS A 53 -21.25 -2.09 -17.27
C LYS A 53 -21.67 -3.48 -16.83
N ARG A 54 -22.84 -3.61 -16.20
CA ARG A 54 -23.48 -4.86 -15.83
C ARG A 54 -24.97 -4.77 -16.09
N GLU A 55 -25.59 -5.85 -16.55
CA GLU A 55 -27.03 -5.89 -16.73
C GLU A 55 -27.78 -5.64 -15.41
N HIS A 56 -28.86 -4.88 -15.50
CA HIS A 56 -29.67 -4.53 -14.32
C HIS A 56 -30.37 -5.75 -13.71
N LYS A 57 -30.74 -6.73 -14.56
CA LYS A 57 -31.44 -7.96 -14.19
C LYS A 57 -30.47 -9.13 -14.03
N VAL A 58 -29.51 -9.02 -13.15
CA VAL A 58 -28.65 -10.14 -12.78
C VAL A 58 -29.29 -10.89 -11.62
N LYS A 59 -29.36 -12.20 -11.72
CA LYS A 59 -29.78 -13.10 -10.65
C LYS A 59 -28.82 -12.95 -9.45
N ASN A 60 -29.27 -13.11 -8.23
CA ASN A 60 -28.43 -12.94 -7.03
C ASN A 60 -27.67 -11.58 -6.94
N LYS A 61 -28.17 -10.53 -7.56
CA LYS A 61 -27.54 -9.20 -7.62
C LYS A 61 -27.11 -8.71 -6.24
N ASP A 62 -27.96 -8.86 -5.21
CA ASP A 62 -27.67 -8.38 -3.86
C ASP A 62 -26.48 -9.13 -3.22
N LYS A 63 -26.38 -10.45 -3.46
CA LYS A 63 -25.24 -11.24 -2.98
C LYS A 63 -23.96 -10.87 -3.70
N LEU A 64 -24.02 -10.70 -5.03
CA LEU A 64 -22.86 -10.26 -5.83
C LEU A 64 -22.40 -8.86 -5.40
N GLN A 65 -23.33 -7.96 -5.11
CA GLN A 65 -23.00 -6.62 -4.62
C GLN A 65 -22.35 -6.67 -3.24
N LEU A 66 -22.84 -7.53 -2.33
CA LEU A 66 -22.21 -7.73 -1.02
C LEU A 66 -20.77 -8.25 -1.15
N TYR A 67 -20.54 -9.25 -2.00
CA TYR A 67 -19.20 -9.76 -2.26
C TYR A 67 -18.29 -8.73 -2.94
N GLN A 68 -18.84 -7.91 -3.84
CA GLN A 68 -18.09 -6.82 -4.47
C GLN A 68 -17.62 -5.79 -3.44
N VAL A 69 -18.49 -5.33 -2.54
CA VAL A 69 -18.14 -4.41 -1.45
C VAL A 69 -17.06 -5.02 -0.56
N HIS A 70 -17.17 -6.32 -0.25
CA HIS A 70 -16.15 -7.01 0.53
C HIS A 70 -14.81 -7.10 -0.21
N TYR A 71 -14.82 -7.39 -1.52
CA TYR A 71 -13.63 -7.37 -2.38
C TYR A 71 -12.95 -5.99 -2.38
N GLU A 72 -13.73 -4.93 -2.58
CA GLU A 72 -13.23 -3.55 -2.57
C GLU A 72 -12.60 -3.18 -1.21
N SER A 73 -13.21 -3.63 -0.11
CA SER A 73 -12.65 -3.47 1.24
C SER A 73 -11.29 -4.17 1.38
N LEU A 74 -11.13 -5.41 0.87
CA LEU A 74 -9.87 -6.15 0.91
C LEU A 74 -8.79 -5.49 0.03
N ILE A 75 -9.15 -4.93 -1.12
CA ILE A 75 -8.22 -4.17 -1.98
C ILE A 75 -7.75 -2.90 -1.27
N ASN A 76 -8.65 -2.18 -0.60
CA ASN A 76 -8.30 -0.98 0.17
C ASN A 76 -7.41 -1.33 1.38
N GLU A 77 -7.69 -2.44 2.08
CA GLU A 77 -6.81 -2.97 3.13
C GLU A 77 -5.41 -3.27 2.59
N ARG A 78 -5.31 -3.94 1.44
CA ARG A 78 -4.03 -4.23 0.76
C ARG A 78 -3.27 -2.96 0.40
N ALA A 79 -3.94 -1.95 -0.11
CA ALA A 79 -3.34 -0.65 -0.42
C ALA A 79 -2.77 0.02 0.84
N GLY A 80 -3.52 -0.01 1.95
CA GLY A 80 -3.07 0.49 3.25
C GLY A 80 -1.86 -0.28 3.80
N LEU A 81 -1.80 -1.60 3.61
CA LEU A 81 -0.63 -2.41 3.99
C LEU A 81 0.63 -1.97 3.21
N ILE A 82 0.50 -1.73 1.90
CA ILE A 82 1.61 -1.29 1.04
C ILE A 82 2.09 0.11 1.47
N GLU A 83 1.19 1.03 1.68
CA GLU A 83 1.50 2.42 2.07
C GLU A 83 2.21 2.46 3.44
N ASN A 84 1.77 1.65 4.38
CA ASN A 84 2.30 1.64 5.75
C ASN A 84 3.49 0.70 5.96
N LYS A 85 3.97 0.03 4.91
CA LYS A 85 4.99 -1.03 4.99
C LYS A 85 6.22 -0.67 5.82
N HIS A 86 6.68 0.57 5.76
CA HIS A 86 7.94 1.01 6.37
C HIS A 86 7.81 2.25 7.26
N ASN A 87 6.60 2.64 7.63
CA ASN A 87 6.38 3.90 8.35
C ASN A 87 7.14 3.97 9.68
N LYS A 88 7.13 2.90 10.48
CA LYS A 88 7.81 2.88 11.80
C LYS A 88 9.32 2.84 11.66
N ALA A 89 9.83 1.95 10.79
CA ALA A 89 11.27 1.84 10.55
C ALA A 89 11.81 3.11 9.89
N GLY A 90 11.09 3.68 8.91
CA GLY A 90 11.46 4.94 8.25
C GLY A 90 11.52 6.11 9.23
N ALA A 91 10.52 6.28 10.08
CA ALA A 91 10.52 7.31 11.10
C ALA A 91 11.67 7.16 12.10
N MET A 92 11.96 5.94 12.53
CA MET A 92 13.09 5.68 13.44
C MET A 92 14.44 5.99 12.79
N ILE A 93 14.65 5.60 11.53
CA ILE A 93 15.87 5.89 10.78
C ILE A 93 16.04 7.40 10.62
N SER A 94 15.00 8.11 10.23
CA SER A 94 15.02 9.56 10.07
C SER A 94 15.40 10.26 11.38
N ASN A 95 14.79 9.89 12.50
CA ASN A 95 15.09 10.49 13.81
C ASN A 95 16.53 10.22 14.25
N VAL A 96 17.02 8.97 14.09
CA VAL A 96 18.40 8.59 14.43
C VAL A 96 19.39 9.34 13.54
N ALA A 97 19.12 9.47 12.24
CA ALA A 97 19.99 10.19 11.31
C ALA A 97 20.10 11.69 11.67
N ILE A 98 18.96 12.34 11.98
CA ILE A 98 18.93 13.75 12.38
C ILE A 98 19.71 13.97 13.70
N LEU A 99 19.40 13.18 14.72
CA LEU A 99 20.07 13.29 16.03
C LEU A 99 21.56 12.99 15.93
N GLY A 100 21.95 11.97 15.16
CA GLY A 100 23.34 11.62 14.91
C GLY A 100 24.10 12.72 14.18
N ALA A 101 23.50 13.32 13.16
CA ALA A 101 24.08 14.44 12.41
C ALA A 101 24.28 15.68 13.30
N LEU A 102 23.29 16.01 14.14
CA LEU A 102 23.39 17.12 15.10
C LEU A 102 24.48 16.88 16.13
N ALA A 103 24.58 15.68 16.69
CA ALA A 103 25.61 15.33 17.67
C ALA A 103 27.01 15.39 17.07
N LEU A 104 27.20 14.90 15.82
CA LEU A 104 28.47 15.01 15.10
C LEU A 104 28.83 16.48 14.83
N PHE A 105 27.87 17.27 14.34
CA PHE A 105 28.08 18.70 14.08
C PHE A 105 28.51 19.46 15.32
N LEU A 106 27.78 19.26 16.45
CA LEU A 106 28.11 19.90 17.72
C LEU A 106 29.47 19.44 18.26
N GLY A 107 29.78 18.16 18.17
CA GLY A 107 31.09 17.62 18.58
C GLY A 107 32.25 18.25 17.81
N ILE A 108 32.12 18.36 16.48
CA ILE A 108 33.12 19.00 15.61
C ILE A 108 33.23 20.49 15.94
N MET A 109 32.13 21.20 16.11
CA MET A 109 32.14 22.63 16.45
C MET A 109 32.83 22.89 17.78
N LEU A 110 32.60 22.08 18.80
CA LEU A 110 33.29 22.17 20.09
C LEU A 110 34.81 21.93 19.97
N LEU A 111 35.25 21.02 19.09
CA LEU A 111 36.68 20.75 18.86
C LEU A 111 37.35 21.87 18.06
N VAL A 112 36.68 22.44 17.07
CA VAL A 112 37.28 23.44 16.17
C VAL A 112 37.30 24.83 16.79
N PHE A 113 36.21 25.23 17.46
CA PHE A 113 36.03 26.58 18.00
C PHE A 113 36.29 26.67 19.52
N GLY A 114 36.31 25.56 20.23
CA GLY A 114 36.57 25.52 21.67
C GLY A 114 38.06 25.75 21.97
N LYS A 115 38.40 26.97 22.39
CA LYS A 115 39.79 27.36 22.74
C LYS A 115 40.22 26.88 24.15
N SER A 116 39.32 26.44 24.97
CA SER A 116 39.62 25.99 26.34
C SER A 116 39.53 24.46 26.51
N LEU A 117 40.35 23.92 27.42
CA LEU A 117 40.45 22.46 27.69
C LEU A 117 39.08 21.81 27.93
N PRO A 118 38.12 22.40 28.68
CA PRO A 118 36.82 21.78 28.90
C PRO A 118 36.00 21.54 27.59
N TYR A 119 36.05 22.45 26.62
CA TYR A 119 35.32 22.29 25.36
C TYR A 119 35.92 21.18 24.49
N LEU A 120 37.25 21.05 24.49
CA LEU A 120 37.95 19.96 23.79
C LEU A 120 37.55 18.60 24.34
N ILE A 121 37.52 18.48 25.71
CA ILE A 121 37.10 17.25 26.38
C ILE A 121 35.65 16.93 26.07
N CYS A 122 34.72 17.91 26.18
CA CYS A 122 33.32 17.69 25.90
C CYS A 122 33.06 17.29 24.43
N GLY A 123 33.73 17.94 23.49
CA GLY A 123 33.65 17.61 22.05
C GLY A 123 34.14 16.18 21.76
N GLY A 124 35.28 15.81 22.34
CA GLY A 124 35.85 14.47 22.20
C GLY A 124 34.93 13.37 22.78
N VAL A 125 34.43 13.58 24.00
CA VAL A 125 33.48 12.67 24.63
C VAL A 125 32.20 12.52 23.81
N LEU A 126 31.64 13.60 23.31
CA LEU A 126 30.45 13.58 22.47
C LEU A 126 30.65 12.78 21.18
N LEU A 127 31.77 12.97 20.50
CA LEU A 127 32.10 12.21 19.29
C LEU A 127 32.33 10.72 19.60
N PHE A 128 33.01 10.41 20.70
CA PHE A 128 33.25 9.03 21.13
C PHE A 128 31.93 8.30 21.43
N ILE A 129 31.04 8.92 22.19
CA ILE A 129 29.70 8.36 22.47
C ILE A 129 28.91 8.15 21.18
N THR A 130 28.93 9.12 20.27
CA THR A 130 28.23 9.02 18.99
C THR A 130 28.78 7.87 18.14
N ALA A 131 30.09 7.70 18.10
CA ALA A 131 30.75 6.62 17.37
C ALA A 131 30.37 5.21 17.88
N ILE A 132 30.10 5.06 19.17
CA ILE A 132 29.65 3.79 19.76
C ILE A 132 28.15 3.58 19.53
N LEU A 133 27.33 4.62 19.73
CA LEU A 133 25.88 4.50 19.63
C LEU A 133 25.36 4.31 18.20
N LEU A 134 25.99 4.95 17.21
CA LEU A 134 25.56 4.85 15.80
C LEU A 134 25.49 3.42 15.28
N PRO A 135 26.52 2.55 15.39
CA PRO A 135 26.44 1.18 14.92
C PRO A 135 25.38 0.37 15.65
N PHE A 136 25.21 0.59 16.97
CA PHE A 136 24.14 -0.06 17.74
C PHE A 136 22.76 0.29 17.22
N PHE A 137 22.50 1.56 16.93
CA PHE A 137 21.23 2.02 16.34
C PHE A 137 21.01 1.46 14.94
N ILE A 138 22.05 1.39 14.10
CA ILE A 138 21.95 0.80 12.75
C ILE A 138 21.51 -0.67 12.84
N VAL A 139 22.08 -1.46 13.73
CA VAL A 139 21.70 -2.87 13.95
C VAL A 139 20.23 -2.95 14.41
N LYS A 140 19.83 -2.10 15.36
CA LYS A 140 18.46 -2.06 15.87
C LYS A 140 17.46 -1.69 14.77
N CYS A 141 17.76 -0.69 13.95
CA CYS A 141 16.96 -0.30 12.79
C CYS A 141 16.83 -1.46 11.78
N ARG A 142 17.92 -2.14 11.46
CA ARG A 142 17.92 -3.29 10.55
C ARG A 142 17.04 -4.44 11.05
N ASN A 143 17.07 -4.71 12.34
CA ASN A 143 16.21 -5.72 12.96
C ASN A 143 14.74 -5.33 12.93
N LEU A 144 14.42 -4.05 13.18
CA LEU A 144 13.07 -3.52 13.08
C LEU A 144 12.54 -3.65 11.64
N PHE A 145 13.35 -3.26 10.66
CA PHE A 145 13.02 -3.39 9.23
C PHE A 145 12.70 -4.83 8.83
N ARG A 146 13.53 -5.79 9.30
CA ARG A 146 13.29 -7.22 9.06
C ARG A 146 11.98 -7.71 9.70
N LYS A 147 11.69 -7.22 10.92
CA LYS A 147 10.43 -7.57 11.61
C LYS A 147 9.23 -7.01 10.87
N GLU A 148 9.28 -5.75 10.47
CA GLU A 148 8.19 -5.11 9.69
C GLU A 148 7.96 -5.81 8.35
N ASN A 149 9.02 -6.18 7.63
CA ASN A 149 8.90 -6.95 6.40
C ASN A 149 8.20 -8.30 6.61
N ARG A 150 8.55 -9.05 7.66
CA ARG A 150 7.89 -10.33 7.94
C ARG A 150 6.40 -10.16 8.24
N VAL A 151 6.06 -9.18 9.07
CA VAL A 151 4.66 -8.89 9.39
C VAL A 151 3.89 -8.43 8.15
N PHE A 152 4.51 -7.59 7.31
CA PHE A 152 3.93 -7.18 6.04
C PHE A 152 3.66 -8.38 5.13
N GLU A 153 4.66 -9.26 4.92
CA GLU A 153 4.51 -10.45 4.06
C GLU A 153 3.41 -11.38 4.56
N GLN A 154 3.31 -11.59 5.88
CA GLN A 154 2.24 -12.40 6.47
C GLN A 154 0.87 -11.80 6.20
N ASN A 155 0.67 -10.52 6.52
CA ASN A 155 -0.61 -9.83 6.32
C ASN A 155 -0.98 -9.73 4.84
N PHE A 156 0.00 -9.47 3.97
CA PHE A 156 -0.20 -9.38 2.52
C PHE A 156 -0.63 -10.73 1.94
N ASN A 157 0.02 -11.83 2.34
CA ASN A 157 -0.32 -13.16 1.88
C ASN A 157 -1.69 -13.61 2.42
N GLU A 158 -2.03 -13.27 3.67
CA GLU A 158 -3.35 -13.52 4.25
C GLU A 158 -4.45 -12.76 3.49
N ASN A 159 -4.24 -11.48 3.22
CA ASN A 159 -5.18 -10.67 2.44
C ASN A 159 -5.36 -11.24 1.02
N LYS A 160 -4.24 -11.62 0.35
CA LYS A 160 -4.30 -12.28 -0.97
C LYS A 160 -5.13 -13.57 -0.93
N LYS A 161 -4.95 -14.40 0.10
CA LYS A 161 -5.72 -15.62 0.29
C LYS A 161 -7.21 -15.33 0.46
N LYS A 162 -7.59 -14.34 1.28
CA LYS A 162 -8.98 -13.90 1.48
C LYS A 162 -9.61 -13.45 0.15
N ILE A 163 -8.88 -12.70 -0.68
CA ILE A 163 -9.34 -12.27 -2.01
C ILE A 163 -9.59 -13.50 -2.90
N THR A 164 -8.65 -14.44 -2.97
CA THR A 164 -8.78 -15.64 -3.79
C THR A 164 -9.96 -16.51 -3.35
N GLU A 165 -10.16 -16.69 -2.04
CA GLU A 165 -11.30 -17.44 -1.48
C GLU A 165 -12.63 -16.75 -1.77
N LEU A 166 -12.66 -15.42 -1.72
CA LEU A 166 -13.86 -14.65 -2.03
C LEU A 166 -14.22 -14.79 -3.51
N LEU A 167 -13.25 -14.61 -4.43
CA LEU A 167 -13.47 -14.75 -5.86
C LEU A 167 -13.89 -16.17 -6.25
N SER A 168 -13.34 -17.20 -5.59
CA SER A 168 -13.79 -18.60 -5.82
C SER A 168 -15.25 -18.81 -5.43
N LYS A 169 -15.72 -18.20 -4.32
CA LYS A 169 -17.14 -18.24 -3.93
C LYS A 169 -18.04 -17.53 -4.92
N VAL A 170 -17.58 -16.38 -5.44
CA VAL A 170 -18.31 -15.62 -6.47
C VAL A 170 -18.44 -16.45 -7.74
N LYS A 171 -17.34 -17.07 -8.19
CA LYS A 171 -17.31 -17.91 -9.37
C LYS A 171 -18.29 -19.10 -9.25
N LEU A 172 -18.28 -19.81 -8.14
CA LEU A 172 -19.25 -20.88 -7.88
C LEU A 172 -20.70 -20.37 -7.93
N LEU A 173 -20.95 -19.18 -7.42
CA LEU A 173 -22.29 -18.57 -7.41
C LEU A 173 -22.76 -18.22 -8.83
N THR A 174 -21.84 -17.81 -9.72
CA THR A 174 -22.13 -17.46 -11.12
C THR A 174 -22.18 -18.67 -12.04
N GLU A 175 -21.40 -19.75 -11.79
CA GLU A 175 -21.39 -21.00 -12.57
C GLU A 175 -22.68 -21.79 -12.36
N VAL A 176 -23.15 -21.97 -11.13
CA VAL A 176 -24.43 -22.64 -10.81
C VAL A 176 -25.62 -21.96 -11.51
N GLU A 177 -25.48 -20.71 -11.87
CA GLU A 177 -26.47 -19.89 -12.54
C GLU A 177 -26.56 -20.14 -14.05
N ASN A 178 -25.47 -20.56 -14.69
CA ASN A 178 -25.42 -20.85 -16.12
C ASN A 178 -25.91 -22.26 -16.49
N GLU A 179 -26.09 -23.15 -15.48
CA GLU A 179 -26.56 -24.53 -15.69
C GLU A 179 -28.07 -24.71 -15.49
N GLN A 180 -28.81 -23.67 -15.13
CA GLN A 180 -30.28 -23.66 -14.94
C GLN A 180 -30.98 -22.78 -15.99
#